data_af3883ba95d5e4e94f5dbdba2e582655
#
_entry.id   af3883ba95d5e4e94f5dbdba2e582655
#
_cell.length_a   1.000
_cell.length_b   1.000
_cell.length_c   1.000
_cell.angle_alpha   90.00
_cell.angle_beta   90.00
_cell.angle_gamma   90.00
#
_symmetry.space_group_name_H-M   'P 1'
#
loop_
_entity.id
_entity.type
_entity.pdbx_description
1 polymer ?
#
loop_
_entity_poly.entity_id
_entity_poly.type
_entity_poly.pdbx_seq_one_letter_code
_entity_poly.pdbx_strand_id
1 'polypeptide(L)'
;MKNENPWVDICPGIKRQTVTSGKTMYQMLAKLEAGSKMPDHRHPQEQIVHILEGRMKLIVDGMPHELATGDSFYLASNVPHGVETIEDTRVLDTFSPPRDEYLAIDEANRQRQ
;
A
#
# COMPACT_ATOMS: atom_id res chain seq x y z
N MET A 1 18.08 -11.69 -3.72
CA MET A 1 17.45 -12.18 -2.48
C MET A 1 15.96 -12.35 -2.70
N LYS A 2 15.43 -13.52 -2.33
CA LYS A 2 14.01 -13.83 -2.54
C LYS A 2 13.17 -13.34 -1.35
N ASN A 3 12.07 -12.62 -1.64
CA ASN A 3 11.14 -12.19 -0.62
C ASN A 3 10.16 -13.34 -0.28
N GLU A 4 10.22 -13.84 0.94
CA GLU A 4 9.40 -14.94 1.40
C GLU A 4 8.25 -14.52 2.31
N ASN A 5 8.03 -13.20 2.46
CA ASN A 5 6.90 -12.72 3.23
C ASN A 5 5.57 -13.07 2.55
N PRO A 6 4.52 -13.32 3.30
CA PRO A 6 3.24 -13.70 2.70
C PRO A 6 2.59 -12.54 1.96
N TRP A 7 1.83 -12.88 0.92
CA TRP A 7 0.87 -11.95 0.32
C TRP A 7 -0.41 -12.00 1.15
N VAL A 8 -0.91 -10.85 1.50
CA VAL A 8 -2.11 -10.71 2.36
C VAL A 8 -3.13 -9.82 1.67
N ASP A 9 -4.38 -10.27 1.63
CA ASP A 9 -5.45 -9.46 1.06
C ASP A 9 -5.77 -8.28 1.97
N ILE A 10 -5.94 -7.10 1.39
CA ILE A 10 -6.39 -5.89 2.10
C ILE A 10 -7.90 -5.75 1.93
N CYS A 11 -8.36 -5.84 0.68
CA CYS A 11 -9.77 -5.78 0.31
C CYS A 11 -9.92 -6.42 -1.07
N PRO A 12 -11.14 -6.60 -1.60
CA PRO A 12 -11.31 -7.25 -2.90
C PRO A 12 -10.46 -6.60 -4.00
N GLY A 13 -9.61 -7.40 -4.65
CA GLY A 13 -8.76 -6.97 -5.76
C GLY A 13 -7.46 -6.30 -5.34
N ILE A 14 -7.20 -6.15 -4.05
CA ILE A 14 -5.99 -5.47 -3.55
C ILE A 14 -5.29 -6.33 -2.50
N LYS A 15 -4.02 -6.63 -2.74
CA LYS A 15 -3.20 -7.40 -1.80
C LYS A 15 -1.83 -6.77 -1.65
N ARG A 16 -1.17 -7.09 -0.55
CA ARG A 16 0.12 -6.52 -0.17
C ARG A 16 1.13 -7.59 0.25
N GLN A 17 2.40 -7.26 0.15
CA GLN A 17 3.49 -8.08 0.66
C GLN A 17 4.52 -7.16 1.31
N THR A 18 4.88 -7.43 2.56
CA THR A 18 5.96 -6.70 3.23
C THR A 18 7.29 -6.94 2.50
N VAL A 19 8.01 -5.87 2.20
CA VAL A 19 9.35 -5.96 1.60
C VAL A 19 10.40 -6.00 2.71
N THR A 20 10.40 -4.99 3.56
CA THR A 20 11.35 -4.90 4.67
C THR A 20 10.80 -3.94 5.72
N SER A 21 11.35 -4.04 6.93
CA SER A 21 10.97 -3.17 8.04
C SER A 21 12.21 -2.81 8.84
N GLY A 22 12.35 -1.54 9.14
CA GLY A 22 13.40 -1.04 10.01
C GLY A 22 12.83 -0.55 11.33
N LYS A 23 13.62 0.22 12.06
CA LYS A 23 13.21 0.77 13.34
C LYS A 23 12.13 1.85 13.19
N THR A 24 12.26 2.71 12.19
CA THR A 24 11.36 3.86 11.97
C THR A 24 10.70 3.85 10.61
N MET A 25 10.95 2.85 9.79
CA MET A 25 10.50 2.78 8.40
C MET A 25 10.01 1.39 8.05
N TYR A 26 9.10 1.33 7.10
CA TYR A 26 8.49 0.07 6.62
C TYR A 26 8.21 0.20 5.13
N GLN A 27 8.40 -0.88 4.40
CA GLN A 27 8.14 -0.89 2.95
C GLN A 27 7.31 -2.11 2.56
N MET A 28 6.33 -1.90 1.68
CA MET A 28 5.53 -3.00 1.14
C MET A 28 5.27 -2.82 -0.35
N LEU A 29 5.06 -3.94 -1.02
CA LEU A 29 4.48 -3.97 -2.36
C LEU A 29 2.98 -4.10 -2.25
N ALA A 30 2.25 -3.47 -3.15
CA ALA A 30 0.82 -3.67 -3.31
C ALA A 30 0.52 -4.04 -4.76
N LYS A 31 -0.41 -4.98 -4.95
CA LYS A 31 -0.96 -5.33 -6.26
C LYS A 31 -2.43 -4.97 -6.26
N LEU A 32 -2.84 -4.18 -7.23
CA LEU A 32 -4.20 -3.68 -7.34
C LEU A 32 -4.75 -4.07 -8.71
N GLU A 33 -5.84 -4.82 -8.72
CA GLU A 33 -6.51 -5.19 -9.96
C GLU A 33 -7.30 -4.01 -10.53
N ALA A 34 -7.34 -3.89 -11.86
CA ALA A 34 -8.16 -2.89 -12.53
C ALA A 34 -9.61 -2.94 -12.00
N GLY A 35 -10.17 -1.77 -11.70
CA GLY A 35 -11.52 -1.66 -11.15
C GLY A 35 -11.63 -1.83 -9.64
N SER A 36 -10.56 -2.24 -8.96
CA SER A 36 -10.57 -2.36 -7.50
C SER A 36 -10.61 -0.98 -6.84
N LYS A 37 -11.18 -0.93 -5.64
CA LYS A 37 -11.30 0.30 -4.86
C LYS A 37 -10.91 0.07 -3.42
N MET A 38 -10.08 0.98 -2.91
CA MET A 38 -9.78 1.06 -1.48
C MET A 38 -10.62 2.20 -0.92
N PRO A 39 -11.56 1.93 0.03
CA PRO A 39 -12.33 3.00 0.64
C PRO A 39 -11.44 3.98 1.40
N ASP A 40 -11.94 5.18 1.62
CA ASP A 40 -11.22 6.16 2.42
C ASP A 40 -10.89 5.61 3.80
N HIS A 41 -9.65 5.80 4.18
CA HIS A 41 -9.13 5.39 5.49
C HIS A 41 -8.02 6.35 5.89
N ARG A 42 -7.59 6.26 7.13
CA ARG A 42 -6.47 7.05 7.65
C ARG A 42 -5.65 6.22 8.60
N HIS A 43 -4.40 6.57 8.74
CA HIS A 43 -3.49 5.92 9.68
C HIS A 43 -2.44 6.92 10.15
N PRO A 44 -1.84 6.71 11.34
CA PRO A 44 -0.87 7.65 11.90
C PRO A 44 0.44 7.73 11.11
N GLN A 45 0.78 6.71 10.35
CA GLN A 45 2.01 6.73 9.55
C GLN A 45 1.89 7.73 8.40
N GLU A 46 2.98 8.47 8.14
CA GLU A 46 3.11 9.11 6.84
C GLU A 46 3.52 8.08 5.80
N GLN A 47 3.25 8.35 4.54
CA GLN A 47 3.40 7.37 3.47
C GLN A 47 3.89 8.02 2.19
N ILE A 48 4.79 7.35 1.49
CA ILE A 48 5.11 7.69 0.10
C ILE A 48 4.57 6.57 -0.77
N VAL A 49 3.71 6.93 -1.72
CA VAL A 49 3.16 6.03 -2.73
C VAL A 49 4.01 6.17 -4.00
N HIS A 50 4.57 5.07 -4.48
CA HIS A 50 5.33 5.07 -5.73
C HIS A 50 4.78 4.04 -6.70
N ILE A 51 4.35 4.49 -7.90
CA ILE A 51 3.77 3.61 -8.91
C ILE A 51 4.89 2.92 -9.68
N LEU A 52 5.03 1.61 -9.48
CA LEU A 52 5.98 0.81 -10.25
C LEU A 52 5.47 0.51 -11.65
N GLU A 53 4.17 0.24 -11.77
CA GLU A 53 3.54 -0.11 -13.04
C GLU A 53 2.04 0.14 -12.93
N GLY A 54 1.45 0.72 -13.97
CA GLY A 54 0.01 0.89 -14.08
C GLY A 54 -0.46 2.31 -13.89
N ARG A 55 -1.75 2.45 -13.49
CA ARG A 55 -2.41 3.75 -13.33
C ARG A 55 -3.55 3.64 -12.34
N MET A 56 -3.62 4.59 -11.42
CA MET A 56 -4.68 4.64 -10.43
C MET A 56 -5.00 6.10 -10.06
N LYS A 57 -6.17 6.29 -9.46
CA LYS A 57 -6.51 7.57 -8.81
C LYS A 57 -6.30 7.41 -7.32
N LEU A 58 -5.48 8.28 -6.75
CA LEU A 58 -5.32 8.41 -5.30
C LEU A 58 -6.19 9.57 -4.86
N ILE A 59 -7.20 9.29 -4.04
CA ILE A 59 -8.15 10.29 -3.58
C ILE A 59 -7.69 10.74 -2.20
N VAL A 60 -7.24 11.99 -2.09
CA VAL A 60 -6.66 12.54 -0.86
C VAL A 60 -7.56 13.65 -0.35
N ASP A 61 -8.13 13.45 0.84
CA ASP A 61 -9.05 14.41 1.44
C ASP A 61 -10.15 14.82 0.44
N GLY A 62 -10.68 13.82 -0.27
CA GLY A 62 -11.72 14.00 -1.28
C GLY A 62 -11.24 14.45 -2.65
N MET A 63 -9.96 14.80 -2.81
CA MET A 63 -9.41 15.30 -4.07
C MET A 63 -8.71 14.18 -4.85
N PRO A 64 -9.16 13.87 -6.08
CA PRO A 64 -8.52 12.82 -6.87
C PRO A 64 -7.22 13.30 -7.53
N HIS A 65 -6.22 12.41 -7.48
CA HIS A 65 -4.93 12.61 -8.17
C HIS A 65 -4.66 11.38 -9.02
N GLU A 66 -4.53 11.54 -10.32
CA GLU A 66 -4.23 10.44 -11.21
C GLU A 66 -2.72 10.21 -11.23
N LEU A 67 -2.30 8.99 -10.86
CA LEU A 67 -0.90 8.59 -10.79
C LEU A 67 -0.66 7.46 -11.79
N ALA A 68 0.49 7.53 -12.48
CA ALA A 68 0.91 6.53 -13.45
C ALA A 68 2.33 6.07 -13.16
N THR A 69 2.79 5.07 -13.90
CA THR A 69 4.14 4.50 -13.75
C THR A 69 5.20 5.58 -13.56
N GLY A 70 5.97 5.45 -12.49
CA GLY A 70 7.06 6.38 -12.16
C GLY A 70 6.66 7.54 -11.24
N ASP A 71 5.37 7.77 -11.03
CA ASP A 71 4.90 8.85 -10.15
C ASP A 71 5.03 8.48 -8.68
N SER A 72 5.33 9.48 -7.86
CA SER A 72 5.36 9.36 -6.40
C SER A 72 4.44 10.43 -5.79
N PHE A 73 3.82 10.10 -4.66
CA PHE A 73 2.93 11.01 -3.95
C PHE A 73 3.12 10.86 -2.43
N TYR A 74 3.24 11.98 -1.74
CA TYR A 74 3.37 12.01 -0.29
C TYR A 74 2.00 12.13 0.39
N LEU A 75 1.75 11.26 1.36
CA LEU A 75 0.56 11.29 2.21
C LEU A 75 0.96 11.63 3.64
N ALA A 76 0.44 12.73 4.15
CA ALA A 76 0.71 13.14 5.54
C ALA A 76 0.02 12.19 6.52
N SER A 77 0.54 12.14 7.76
CA SER A 77 -0.06 11.40 8.86
C SER A 77 -1.55 11.74 9.01
N ASN A 78 -2.38 10.71 9.11
CA ASN A 78 -3.83 10.83 9.35
C ASN A 78 -4.65 11.55 8.27
N VAL A 79 -4.08 11.82 7.09
CA VAL A 79 -4.87 12.38 6.01
C VAL A 79 -5.79 11.30 5.43
N PRO A 80 -7.11 11.55 5.28
CA PRO A 80 -8.00 10.57 4.68
C PRO A 80 -7.63 10.32 3.22
N HIS A 81 -7.53 9.05 2.82
CA HIS A 81 -7.21 8.72 1.44
C HIS A 81 -7.81 7.38 1.03
N GLY A 82 -8.07 7.26 -0.26
CA GLY A 82 -8.60 6.04 -0.89
C GLY A 82 -8.02 5.89 -2.27
N VAL A 83 -8.35 4.78 -2.93
CA VAL A 83 -7.82 4.46 -4.26
C VAL A 83 -8.93 3.95 -5.17
N GLU A 84 -8.87 4.36 -6.44
CA GLU A 84 -9.64 3.76 -7.54
C GLU A 84 -8.64 3.32 -8.60
N THR A 85 -8.56 2.03 -8.84
CA THR A 85 -7.57 1.45 -9.76
C THR A 85 -8.08 1.45 -11.18
N ILE A 86 -7.33 2.09 -12.10
CA ILE A 86 -7.71 2.22 -13.51
C ILE A 86 -7.22 1.03 -14.32
N GLU A 87 -5.95 0.68 -14.17
CA GLU A 87 -5.31 -0.47 -14.80
C GLU A 87 -4.72 -1.34 -13.71
N ASP A 88 -4.36 -2.58 -14.03
CA ASP A 88 -3.61 -3.41 -13.08
C ASP A 88 -2.37 -2.62 -12.64
N THR A 89 -2.20 -2.43 -11.35
CA THR A 89 -1.20 -1.53 -10.80
C THR A 89 -0.35 -2.24 -9.75
N ARG A 90 0.94 -1.94 -9.77
CA ARG A 90 1.89 -2.35 -8.74
C ARG A 90 2.47 -1.11 -8.10
N VAL A 91 2.46 -1.08 -6.78
CA VAL A 91 2.86 0.08 -5.98
C VAL A 91 3.91 -0.33 -4.98
N LEU A 92 4.92 0.53 -4.79
CA LEU A 92 5.83 0.43 -3.67
C LEU A 92 5.40 1.50 -2.66
N ASP A 93 4.95 1.07 -1.49
CA ASP A 93 4.55 1.96 -0.40
C ASP A 93 5.61 1.99 0.68
N THR A 94 5.99 3.19 1.10
CA THR A 94 6.94 3.40 2.19
C THR A 94 6.23 4.15 3.32
N PHE A 95 6.31 3.62 4.54
CA PHE A 95 5.63 4.18 5.72
C PHE A 95 6.64 4.51 6.82
N SER A 96 6.31 5.51 7.61
CA SER A 96 7.04 5.83 8.84
C SER A 96 6.06 6.38 9.89
N PRO A 97 6.00 5.81 11.09
CA PRO A 97 6.67 4.60 11.55
C PRO A 97 6.15 3.32 10.88
N PRO A 98 6.70 2.14 11.22
CA PRO A 98 6.24 0.88 10.63
C PRO A 98 4.77 0.60 10.85
N ARG A 99 4.18 -0.15 9.92
CA ARG A 99 2.80 -0.65 10.00
C ARG A 99 2.79 -1.91 10.88
N ASP A 100 2.78 -1.69 12.20
CA ASP A 100 2.87 -2.80 13.18
C ASP A 100 1.72 -3.80 13.04
N GLU A 101 0.51 -3.33 12.70
CA GLU A 101 -0.62 -4.21 12.46
C GLU A 101 -0.40 -5.14 11.28
N TYR A 102 0.28 -4.67 10.24
CA TYR A 102 0.62 -5.51 9.08
C TYR A 102 1.70 -6.53 9.44
N LEU A 103 2.70 -6.12 10.23
CA LEU A 103 3.74 -7.04 10.69
C LEU A 103 3.15 -8.15 11.56
N ALA A 104 2.19 -7.84 12.41
CA ALA A 104 1.49 -8.82 13.24
C ALA A 104 0.68 -9.81 12.38
N ILE A 105 0.00 -9.32 11.34
CA ILE A 105 -0.74 -10.16 10.41
C ILE A 105 0.21 -11.08 9.65
N ASP A 106 1.36 -10.58 9.21
CA ASP A 106 2.38 -11.38 8.52
C ASP A 106 2.85 -12.53 9.39
N GLU A 107 3.13 -12.25 10.67
CA GLU A 107 3.57 -13.27 11.62
C GLU A 107 2.51 -14.33 11.82
N ALA A 108 1.25 -13.94 11.98
CA ALA A 108 0.14 -14.88 12.11
C ALA A 108 0.00 -15.77 10.87
N ASN A 109 0.19 -15.21 9.68
CA ASN A 109 0.12 -15.98 8.43
C ASN A 109 1.30 -16.96 8.29
N ARG A 110 2.49 -16.57 8.72
CA ARG A 110 3.65 -17.49 8.72
C ARG A 110 3.42 -18.68 9.64
N GLN A 111 2.80 -18.48 10.80
CA GLN A 111 2.54 -19.54 11.77
C GLN A 111 1.49 -20.56 11.32
N ARG A 112 0.66 -20.22 10.32
CA ARG A 112 -0.36 -21.11 9.78
C ARG A 112 0.18 -22.11 8.75
N GLN A 113 1.42 -21.94 8.32
CA GLN A 113 2.02 -22.76 7.26
C GLN A 113 2.86 -23.91 7.82
#